data_f4ecfbe5872a7bd3c107e1a5e56eaf04
#
_entry.id   f4ecfbe5872a7bd3c107e1a5e56eaf04
#
_cell.length_a   1.000
_cell.length_b   1.000
_cell.length_c   1.000
_cell.angle_alpha   90.00
_cell.angle_beta   90.00
_cell.angle_gamma   90.00
#
_symmetry.space_group_name_H-M   'P 1'
#
loop_
_entity.id
_entity.type
_entity.pdbx_description
1 polymer ?
#
loop_
_entity_poly.entity_id
_entity_poly.type
_entity_poly.pdbx_seq_one_letter_code
_entity_poly.pdbx_strand_id
1 'polypeptide(L)'
;MKSHNPGWASRWHETSFRVRYQETDQMGVVYHANYLTWFESGRTEMFRGLGFAYRTLESLGLLLPVTSADLQFKSPARYDDLIAVYARLTTFSALRVVYEYEIRRVAEEHGVGGASGASGTRKAFPAASEPLPGELLVSGTTSHVWLNKEWKPVRIDRAQPELFRAITTALKEEEGGAV
;
A
#
# COMPACT_ATOMS: atom_id res chain seq x y z
N MET A 1 0.55 -26.80 7.45
CA MET A 1 1.53 -25.92 8.14
C MET A 1 0.81 -24.64 8.50
N LYS A 2 0.58 -24.39 9.80
CA LYS A 2 -0.06 -23.17 10.28
C LYS A 2 0.84 -21.99 9.92
N SER A 3 0.38 -21.09 9.07
CA SER A 3 1.02 -19.79 8.86
C SER A 3 1.02 -19.10 10.21
N HIS A 4 2.19 -18.91 10.77
CA HIS A 4 2.37 -18.01 11.89
C HIS A 4 2.14 -16.61 11.31
N ASN A 5 0.90 -16.15 11.40
CA ASN A 5 0.56 -14.77 11.25
C ASN A 5 0.94 -14.15 12.61
N PRO A 6 2.07 -13.46 12.75
CA PRO A 6 2.28 -12.64 13.92
C PRO A 6 1.17 -11.58 13.81
N GLY A 7 0.30 -11.49 14.80
CA GLY A 7 -0.95 -10.71 14.78
C GLY A 7 -0.78 -9.19 14.61
N TRP A 8 0.01 -8.78 13.64
CA TRP A 8 0.19 -7.39 13.27
C TRP A 8 -0.34 -7.16 11.85
N ALA A 9 -1.52 -6.60 11.78
CA ALA A 9 -1.90 -5.85 10.60
C ALA A 9 -1.36 -4.44 10.82
N SER A 10 -0.51 -3.97 9.90
CA SER A 10 -0.06 -2.58 9.95
C SER A 10 -1.26 -1.63 9.92
N ARG A 11 -1.06 -0.41 10.36
CA ARG A 11 -2.06 0.65 10.19
C ARG A 11 -2.33 0.88 8.70
N TRP A 12 -3.49 1.45 8.41
CA TRP A 12 -3.79 1.91 7.08
C TRP A 12 -2.97 3.16 6.74
N HIS A 13 -2.30 3.13 5.61
CA HIS A 13 -1.62 4.29 5.02
C HIS A 13 -2.48 4.85 3.91
N GLU A 14 -2.68 6.16 3.94
CA GLU A 14 -3.51 6.87 2.98
C GLU A 14 -2.66 7.61 1.95
N THR A 15 -3.03 7.45 0.68
CA THR A 15 -2.52 8.27 -0.43
C THR A 15 -3.70 8.79 -1.22
N SER A 16 -3.84 10.12 -1.33
CA SER A 16 -4.99 10.73 -1.96
C SER A 16 -4.61 11.51 -3.20
N PHE A 17 -5.45 11.43 -4.24
CA PHE A 17 -5.29 12.18 -5.49
C PHE A 17 -6.62 12.28 -6.23
N ARG A 18 -6.66 13.15 -7.27
CA ARG A 18 -7.83 13.26 -8.15
C ARG A 18 -7.68 12.33 -9.34
N VAL A 19 -8.81 11.73 -9.73
CA VAL A 19 -8.93 10.94 -10.95
C VAL A 19 -8.66 11.83 -12.16
N ARG A 20 -7.71 11.44 -12.98
CA ARG A 20 -7.34 12.15 -14.20
C ARG A 20 -8.23 11.75 -15.37
N TYR A 21 -8.44 12.66 -16.32
CA TYR A 21 -9.24 12.40 -17.52
C TYR A 21 -8.75 11.16 -18.30
N GLN A 22 -7.44 11.00 -18.44
CA GLN A 22 -6.82 9.87 -19.13
C GLN A 22 -7.04 8.50 -18.48
N GLU A 23 -7.53 8.47 -17.25
CA GLU A 23 -7.79 7.23 -16.50
C GLU A 23 -9.20 6.70 -16.76
N THR A 24 -10.06 7.45 -17.46
CA THR A 24 -11.44 7.08 -17.76
C THR A 24 -11.59 6.43 -19.13
N ASP A 25 -12.63 5.64 -19.30
CA ASP A 25 -13.01 4.97 -20.54
C ASP A 25 -14.28 5.58 -21.16
N GLN A 26 -14.76 5.00 -22.25
CA GLN A 26 -15.96 5.47 -22.96
C GLN A 26 -17.24 5.38 -22.12
N MET A 27 -17.28 4.57 -21.06
CA MET A 27 -18.42 4.50 -20.13
C MET A 27 -18.44 5.69 -19.16
N GLY A 28 -17.42 6.57 -19.20
CA GLY A 28 -17.30 7.72 -18.31
C GLY A 28 -16.92 7.33 -16.88
N VAL A 29 -16.32 6.16 -16.72
CA VAL A 29 -15.79 5.66 -15.45
C VAL A 29 -14.32 5.30 -15.60
N VAL A 30 -13.63 5.17 -14.47
CA VAL A 30 -12.22 4.76 -14.49
C VAL A 30 -12.08 3.35 -15.07
N TYR A 31 -11.18 3.23 -16.06
CA TYR A 31 -10.85 1.93 -16.66
C TYR A 31 -10.27 1.00 -15.60
N HIS A 32 -10.82 -0.19 -15.53
CA HIS A 32 -10.58 -1.13 -14.42
C HIS A 32 -9.10 -1.45 -14.15
N ALA A 33 -8.23 -1.43 -15.16
CA ALA A 33 -6.80 -1.68 -14.98
C ALA A 33 -6.09 -0.58 -14.15
N ASN A 34 -6.63 0.64 -14.13
CA ASN A 34 -6.03 1.74 -13.36
C ASN A 34 -6.07 1.51 -11.85
N TYR A 35 -7.02 0.73 -11.35
CA TYR A 35 -7.08 0.42 -9.92
C TYR A 35 -5.85 -0.37 -9.44
N LEU A 36 -5.26 -1.23 -10.28
CA LEU A 36 -3.98 -1.89 -9.97
C LEU A 36 -2.82 -0.89 -9.92
N THR A 37 -2.79 0.09 -10.80
CA THR A 37 -1.81 1.19 -10.75
C THR A 37 -1.96 2.01 -9.47
N TRP A 38 -3.19 2.21 -9.01
CA TRP A 38 -3.46 2.91 -7.76
C TRP A 38 -3.07 2.08 -6.53
N PHE A 39 -3.25 0.77 -6.55
CA PHE A 39 -2.70 -0.13 -5.52
C PHE A 39 -1.17 -0.04 -5.46
N GLU A 40 -0.51 0.01 -6.61
CA GLU A 40 0.94 0.20 -6.68
C GLU A 40 1.36 1.52 -6.05
N SER A 41 0.66 2.61 -6.36
CA SER A 41 0.91 3.92 -5.75
C SER A 41 0.74 3.86 -4.22
N GLY A 42 -0.35 3.27 -3.74
CA GLY A 42 -0.64 3.14 -2.31
C GLY A 42 0.47 2.37 -1.56
N ARG A 43 0.87 1.19 -2.04
CA ARG A 43 1.93 0.40 -1.39
C ARG A 43 3.30 1.08 -1.47
N THR A 44 3.56 1.81 -2.55
CA THR A 44 4.83 2.52 -2.72
C THR A 44 4.95 3.67 -1.72
N GLU A 45 3.91 4.47 -1.56
CA GLU A 45 3.88 5.55 -0.59
C GLU A 45 3.86 5.03 0.86
N MET A 46 3.15 3.94 1.12
CA MET A 46 3.21 3.24 2.40
C MET A 46 4.65 2.86 2.77
N PHE A 47 5.37 2.19 1.86
CA PHE A 47 6.76 1.77 2.10
C PHE A 47 7.69 2.97 2.30
N ARG A 48 7.46 4.06 1.55
CA ARG A 48 8.20 5.31 1.71
C ARG A 48 7.89 5.96 3.08
N GLY A 49 6.65 5.92 3.52
CA GLY A 49 6.24 6.36 4.85
C GLY A 49 6.91 5.63 6.00
N LEU A 50 7.23 4.35 5.82
CA LEU A 50 8.02 3.53 6.74
C LEU A 50 9.54 3.82 6.69
N GLY A 51 9.98 4.71 5.80
CA GLY A 51 11.39 5.07 5.62
C GLY A 51 12.13 4.24 4.57
N PHE A 52 11.43 3.43 3.78
CA PHE A 52 12.01 2.59 2.75
C PHE A 52 11.55 3.00 1.36
N ALA A 53 12.46 3.03 0.39
CA ALA A 53 12.11 3.26 -1.01
C ALA A 53 12.37 1.99 -1.83
N TYR A 54 11.45 1.65 -2.72
CA TYR A 54 11.64 0.50 -3.63
C TYR A 54 12.94 0.59 -4.43
N ARG A 55 13.31 1.81 -4.87
CA ARG A 55 14.60 2.04 -5.54
C ARG A 55 15.81 1.58 -4.71
N THR A 56 15.75 1.72 -3.39
CA THR A 56 16.81 1.23 -2.49
C THR A 56 16.82 -0.29 -2.46
N LEU A 57 15.65 -0.95 -2.40
CA LEU A 57 15.54 -2.40 -2.47
C LEU A 57 16.15 -2.95 -3.77
N GLU A 58 15.81 -2.34 -4.90
CA GLU A 58 16.33 -2.70 -6.22
C GLU A 58 17.86 -2.52 -6.31
N SER A 59 18.41 -1.45 -5.73
CA SER A 59 19.85 -1.23 -5.66
C SER A 59 20.57 -2.31 -4.85
N LEU A 60 19.91 -2.88 -3.84
CA LEU A 60 20.39 -4.02 -3.05
C LEU A 60 20.20 -5.38 -3.76
N GLY A 61 19.65 -5.37 -4.98
CA GLY A 61 19.43 -6.58 -5.76
C GLY A 61 18.19 -7.37 -5.38
N LEU A 62 17.25 -6.73 -4.66
CA LEU A 62 15.97 -7.30 -4.29
C LEU A 62 14.87 -6.82 -5.21
N LEU A 63 14.06 -7.76 -5.68
CA LEU A 63 12.85 -7.50 -6.47
C LEU A 63 11.63 -8.00 -5.68
N LEU A 64 10.51 -7.30 -5.84
CA LEU A 64 9.26 -7.66 -5.17
C LEU A 64 8.07 -7.61 -6.16
N PRO A 65 8.07 -8.51 -7.18
CA PRO A 65 7.00 -8.55 -8.16
C PRO A 65 5.69 -9.01 -7.56
N VAL A 66 4.59 -8.61 -8.20
CA VAL A 66 3.25 -9.12 -7.91
C VAL A 66 3.16 -10.57 -8.40
N THR A 67 2.71 -11.48 -7.55
CA THR A 67 2.46 -12.90 -7.89
C THR A 67 1.00 -13.22 -8.01
N SER A 68 0.14 -12.46 -7.34
CA SER A 68 -1.31 -12.53 -7.51
C SER A 68 -1.96 -11.21 -7.10
N ALA A 69 -3.11 -10.93 -7.68
CA ALA A 69 -3.95 -9.79 -7.33
C ALA A 69 -5.42 -10.25 -7.33
N ASP A 70 -6.17 -9.80 -6.34
CA ASP A 70 -7.61 -9.94 -6.26
C ASP A 70 -8.23 -8.55 -6.10
N LEU A 71 -9.26 -8.25 -6.87
CA LEU A 71 -9.98 -6.99 -6.83
C LEU A 71 -11.49 -7.23 -6.79
N GLN A 72 -12.15 -6.50 -5.91
CA GLN A 72 -13.61 -6.49 -5.76
C GLN A 72 -14.12 -5.09 -6.07
N PHE A 73 -14.79 -4.94 -7.21
CA PHE A 73 -15.38 -3.68 -7.65
C PHE A 73 -16.76 -3.49 -7.02
N LYS A 74 -16.98 -2.36 -6.30
CA LYS A 74 -18.23 -2.03 -5.62
C LYS A 74 -18.95 -0.86 -6.28
N SER A 75 -18.21 0.22 -6.55
CA SER A 75 -18.68 1.43 -7.23
C SER A 75 -17.60 1.96 -8.16
N PRO A 76 -17.95 2.58 -9.28
CA PRO A 76 -16.96 3.15 -10.18
C PRO A 76 -16.47 4.52 -9.69
N ALA A 77 -15.18 4.78 -9.87
CA ALA A 77 -14.64 6.14 -9.81
C ALA A 77 -14.89 6.85 -11.15
N ARG A 78 -14.99 8.17 -11.11
CA ARG A 78 -15.22 9.05 -12.30
C ARG A 78 -14.14 10.11 -12.36
N TYR A 79 -14.04 10.76 -13.52
CA TYR A 79 -13.16 11.92 -13.69
C TYR A 79 -13.41 12.96 -12.58
N ASP A 80 -12.30 13.50 -12.07
CA ASP A 80 -12.24 14.53 -11.01
C ASP A 80 -12.71 14.08 -9.61
N ASP A 81 -13.13 12.83 -9.43
CA ASP A 81 -13.35 12.29 -8.08
C ASP A 81 -12.05 12.42 -7.25
N LEU A 82 -12.18 12.91 -6.02
CA LEU A 82 -11.12 12.80 -5.03
C LEU A 82 -11.17 11.41 -4.42
N ILE A 83 -10.10 10.66 -4.58
CA ILE A 83 -9.98 9.31 -4.04
C ILE A 83 -8.85 9.20 -3.03
N ALA A 84 -9.04 8.33 -2.06
CA ALA A 84 -8.02 7.89 -1.13
C ALA A 84 -7.76 6.40 -1.35
N VAL A 85 -6.51 6.05 -1.55
CA VAL A 85 -6.02 4.67 -1.58
C VAL A 85 -5.46 4.36 -0.20
N TYR A 86 -6.12 3.47 0.49
CA TYR A 86 -5.67 2.94 1.77
C TYR A 86 -4.93 1.64 1.50
N ALA A 87 -3.72 1.52 2.02
CA ALA A 87 -2.89 0.33 1.90
C ALA A 87 -2.38 -0.10 3.27
N ARG A 88 -2.37 -1.40 3.54
CA ARG A 88 -1.72 -1.98 4.73
C ARG A 88 -1.07 -3.32 4.42
N LEU A 89 -0.11 -3.70 5.24
CA LEU A 89 0.45 -5.04 5.23
C LEU A 89 -0.40 -5.96 6.10
N THR A 90 -0.80 -7.09 5.54
CA THR A 90 -1.44 -8.20 6.27
C THR A 90 -0.50 -9.38 6.48
N THR A 91 0.57 -9.45 5.69
CA THR A 91 1.64 -10.44 5.85
C THR A 91 2.97 -9.82 5.48
N PHE A 92 3.94 -9.93 6.36
CA PHE A 92 5.34 -9.67 6.06
C PHE A 92 6.17 -10.84 6.58
N SER A 93 6.93 -11.46 5.70
CA SER A 93 7.79 -12.60 6.04
C SER A 93 9.09 -12.56 5.25
N ALA A 94 10.00 -13.47 5.60
CA ALA A 94 11.26 -13.59 4.88
C ALA A 94 11.12 -13.92 3.37
N LEU A 95 9.97 -14.44 2.95
CA LEU A 95 9.73 -14.86 1.56
C LEU A 95 8.59 -14.12 0.88
N ARG A 96 7.58 -13.69 1.64
CA ARG A 96 6.32 -13.16 1.08
C ARG A 96 5.90 -11.88 1.77
N VAL A 97 5.23 -11.04 0.97
CA VAL A 97 4.56 -9.83 1.42
C VAL A 97 3.14 -9.86 0.85
N VAL A 98 2.15 -9.55 1.67
CA VAL A 98 0.75 -9.40 1.23
C VAL A 98 0.27 -8.04 1.68
N TYR A 99 -0.26 -7.30 0.72
CA TYR A 99 -0.93 -6.02 0.95
C TYR A 99 -2.43 -6.20 0.82
N GLU A 100 -3.15 -5.45 1.63
CA GLU A 100 -4.59 -5.23 1.51
C GLU A 100 -4.84 -3.76 1.18
N TYR A 101 -5.87 -3.51 0.36
CA TYR A 101 -6.19 -2.17 -0.12
C TYR A 101 -7.69 -1.90 -0.05
N GLU A 102 -8.00 -0.64 0.20
CA GLU A 102 -9.31 -0.05 -0.08
C GLU A 102 -9.12 1.25 -0.85
N ILE A 103 -9.86 1.41 -1.95
CA ILE A 103 -9.96 2.67 -2.69
C ILE A 103 -11.31 3.25 -2.40
N ARG A 104 -11.32 4.49 -1.90
CA ARG A 104 -12.54 5.17 -1.46
C ARG A 104 -12.66 6.55 -2.10
N ARG A 105 -13.88 6.94 -2.46
CA ARG A 105 -14.21 8.33 -2.79
C ARG A 105 -14.37 9.10 -1.49
N VAL A 106 -13.60 10.18 -1.34
CA VAL A 106 -13.60 11.01 -0.13
C VAL A 106 -14.08 12.43 -0.45
N ALA A 107 -14.66 13.11 0.56
CA ALA A 107 -15.04 14.51 0.41
C ALA A 107 -13.81 15.42 0.38
N GLU A 108 -13.94 16.61 -0.20
CA GLU A 108 -12.84 17.58 -0.33
C GLU A 108 -12.26 18.01 1.02
N GLU A 109 -13.04 17.99 2.07
CA GLU A 109 -12.62 18.31 3.44
C GLU A 109 -11.60 17.32 4.02
N HIS A 110 -11.45 16.14 3.39
CA HIS A 110 -10.48 15.12 3.80
C HIS A 110 -9.03 15.46 3.40
N GLY A 111 -8.81 16.72 3.04
CA GLY A 111 -7.50 17.35 2.94
C GLY A 111 -6.67 16.82 1.79
N VAL A 112 -6.66 17.57 0.73
CA VAL A 112 -5.49 17.65 -0.14
C VAL A 112 -4.29 18.00 0.74
N GLY A 113 -3.61 17.01 1.26
CA GLY A 113 -2.23 17.16 1.68
C GLY A 113 -1.45 17.47 0.41
N GLY A 114 -1.36 18.76 0.07
CA GLY A 114 -0.73 19.22 -1.15
C GLY A 114 0.65 18.61 -1.28
N ALA A 115 0.93 18.09 -2.46
CA ALA A 115 2.28 17.85 -2.93
C ALA A 115 3.00 19.20 -3.06
N SER A 116 3.46 19.74 -1.96
CA SER A 116 4.51 20.75 -1.91
C SER A 116 5.28 20.54 -0.63
N GLY A 117 6.57 20.20 -0.81
CA GLY A 117 7.48 19.87 0.26
C GLY A 117 7.44 20.89 1.39
N ALA A 118 7.05 20.41 2.56
CA ALA A 118 7.43 20.96 3.85
C ALA A 118 7.04 19.92 4.92
N SER A 119 7.97 19.63 5.79
CA SER A 119 7.83 19.02 7.10
C SER A 119 6.44 19.26 7.71
N GLY A 120 5.50 18.34 7.45
CA GLY A 120 4.15 18.38 8.00
C GLY A 120 3.92 17.14 8.85
N THR A 121 3.51 17.35 10.06
CA THR A 121 2.99 16.44 11.06
C THR A 121 2.44 15.15 10.42
N ARG A 122 3.01 13.98 10.77
CA ARG A 122 2.47 12.69 10.37
C ARG A 122 0.98 12.67 10.73
N LYS A 123 0.13 12.65 9.71
CA LYS A 123 -1.30 12.46 9.91
C LYS A 123 -1.47 11.11 10.61
N ALA A 124 -2.12 11.10 11.75
CA ALA A 124 -2.39 9.83 12.44
C ALA A 124 -3.24 8.96 11.52
N PHE A 125 -2.70 7.82 11.12
CA PHE A 125 -3.41 6.88 10.28
C PHE A 125 -4.46 6.13 11.10
N PRO A 126 -5.65 5.84 10.55
CA PRO A 126 -6.67 5.10 11.25
C PRO A 126 -6.13 3.76 11.75
N ALA A 127 -6.52 3.37 12.97
CA ALA A 127 -6.21 2.04 13.47
C ALA A 127 -6.83 0.98 12.54
N ALA A 128 -6.25 -0.22 12.51
CA ALA A 128 -6.73 -1.31 11.65
C ALA A 128 -8.21 -1.69 11.89
N SER A 129 -8.75 -1.34 13.06
CA SER A 129 -10.14 -1.60 13.47
C SER A 129 -11.10 -0.44 13.23
N GLU A 130 -10.62 0.75 12.86
CA GLU A 130 -11.48 1.90 12.62
C GLU A 130 -12.07 1.88 11.21
N PRO A 131 -13.34 2.25 11.03
CA PRO A 131 -13.94 2.36 9.70
C PRO A 131 -13.25 3.47 8.90
N LEU A 132 -12.80 3.15 7.68
CA LEU A 132 -12.18 4.11 6.80
C LEU A 132 -13.24 5.09 6.25
N PRO A 133 -12.91 6.38 6.12
CA PRO A 133 -13.85 7.38 5.64
C PRO A 133 -14.14 7.24 4.14
N GLY A 134 -15.28 7.74 3.71
CA GLY A 134 -15.70 7.80 2.31
C GLY A 134 -16.41 6.55 1.79
N GLU A 135 -16.85 6.63 0.53
CA GLU A 135 -17.52 5.54 -0.17
C GLU A 135 -16.51 4.51 -0.68
N LEU A 136 -16.70 3.23 -0.33
CA LEU A 136 -15.85 2.16 -0.86
C LEU A 136 -16.11 1.94 -2.35
N LEU A 137 -15.08 2.13 -3.18
CA LEU A 137 -15.13 1.90 -4.62
C LEU A 137 -14.57 0.53 -5.00
N VAL A 138 -13.39 0.19 -4.51
CA VAL A 138 -12.71 -1.07 -4.78
C VAL A 138 -11.97 -1.53 -3.53
N SER A 139 -12.04 -2.81 -3.23
CA SER A 139 -11.17 -3.46 -2.26
C SER A 139 -10.35 -4.55 -2.94
N GLY A 140 -9.22 -4.92 -2.36
CA GLY A 140 -8.42 -6.00 -2.92
C GLY A 140 -7.15 -6.32 -2.17
N THR A 141 -6.45 -7.31 -2.68
CA THR A 141 -5.16 -7.74 -2.13
C THR A 141 -4.15 -7.96 -3.24
N THR A 142 -2.87 -7.77 -2.94
CA THR A 142 -1.78 -8.24 -3.80
C THR A 142 -0.79 -9.05 -2.99
N SER A 143 -0.34 -10.16 -3.57
CA SER A 143 0.72 -11.00 -3.00
C SER A 143 2.00 -10.80 -3.77
N HIS A 144 3.12 -10.84 -3.06
CA HIS A 144 4.45 -10.63 -3.60
C HIS A 144 5.41 -11.65 -3.02
N VAL A 145 6.50 -11.89 -3.76
CA VAL A 145 7.60 -12.74 -3.33
C VAL A 145 8.94 -12.02 -3.51
N TRP A 146 9.85 -12.20 -2.56
CA TRP A 146 11.20 -11.68 -2.67
C TRP A 146 11.99 -12.46 -3.69
N LEU A 147 12.53 -11.79 -4.72
CA LEU A 147 13.42 -12.36 -5.73
C LEU A 147 14.77 -11.64 -5.74
N ASN A 148 15.78 -12.32 -6.22
CA ASN A 148 17.04 -11.71 -6.60
C ASN A 148 17.02 -11.24 -8.08
N LYS A 149 18.13 -10.68 -8.56
CA LYS A 149 18.26 -10.16 -9.95
C LYS A 149 18.14 -11.27 -11.02
N GLU A 150 18.38 -12.52 -10.65
CA GLU A 150 18.22 -13.70 -11.52
C GLU A 150 16.80 -14.27 -11.47
N TRP A 151 15.83 -13.52 -10.89
CA TRP A 151 14.42 -13.92 -10.75
C TRP A 151 14.20 -15.21 -9.96
N LYS A 152 15.12 -15.50 -9.02
CA LYS A 152 14.98 -16.65 -8.11
C LYS A 152 14.49 -16.21 -6.74
N PRO A 153 13.60 -17.00 -6.10
CA PRO A 153 13.15 -16.70 -4.74
C PRO A 153 14.33 -16.58 -3.78
N VAL A 154 14.30 -15.56 -2.94
CA VAL A 154 15.33 -15.29 -1.95
C VAL A 154 14.71 -15.02 -0.60
N ARG A 155 15.36 -15.49 0.47
CA ARG A 155 14.98 -15.15 1.83
C ARG A 155 15.65 -13.84 2.23
N ILE A 156 14.84 -12.78 2.39
CA ILE A 156 15.34 -11.44 2.76
C ILE A 156 16.04 -11.44 4.13
N ASP A 157 15.59 -12.27 5.09
CA ASP A 157 16.21 -12.39 6.42
C ASP A 157 17.65 -12.90 6.37
N ARG A 158 18.04 -13.61 5.30
CA ARG A 158 19.40 -14.10 5.06
C ARG A 158 20.18 -13.21 4.09
N ALA A 159 19.51 -12.76 3.02
CA ALA A 159 20.16 -11.97 1.97
C ALA A 159 20.45 -10.53 2.44
N GLN A 160 19.54 -9.94 3.22
CA GLN A 160 19.60 -8.57 3.72
C GLN A 160 19.06 -8.52 5.16
N PRO A 161 19.77 -9.12 6.14
CA PRO A 161 19.26 -9.27 7.52
C PRO A 161 19.02 -7.94 8.23
N GLU A 162 19.81 -6.92 7.93
CA GLU A 162 19.64 -5.58 8.50
C GLU A 162 18.38 -4.91 7.98
N LEU A 163 18.13 -5.00 6.67
CA LEU A 163 16.91 -4.49 6.04
C LEU A 163 15.68 -5.21 6.59
N PHE A 164 15.72 -6.54 6.69
CA PHE A 164 14.61 -7.32 7.26
C PHE A 164 14.30 -6.90 8.69
N ARG A 165 15.32 -6.71 9.54
CA ARG A 165 15.15 -6.22 10.91
C ARG A 165 14.60 -4.80 10.94
N ALA A 166 15.12 -3.90 10.10
CA ALA A 166 14.67 -2.51 10.03
C ALA A 166 13.18 -2.40 9.65
N ILE A 167 12.76 -3.13 8.61
CA ILE A 167 11.34 -3.17 8.21
C ILE A 167 10.47 -3.75 9.33
N THR A 168 10.91 -4.86 9.95
CA THR A 168 10.16 -5.49 11.05
C THR A 168 10.02 -4.56 12.25
N THR A 169 11.05 -3.78 12.57
CA THR A 169 11.02 -2.80 13.67
C THR A 169 10.06 -1.65 13.34
N ALA A 170 10.15 -1.08 12.13
CA ALA A 170 9.25 0.00 11.70
C ALA A 170 7.78 -0.41 11.76
N LEU A 171 7.47 -1.65 11.33
CA LEU A 171 6.12 -2.20 11.41
C LEU A 171 5.61 -2.38 12.85
N LYS A 172 6.49 -2.77 13.79
CA LYS A 172 6.15 -2.91 15.21
C LYS A 172 5.95 -1.57 15.91
N GLU A 173 6.74 -0.56 15.56
CA GLU A 173 6.61 0.79 16.12
C GLU A 173 5.27 1.45 15.73
N GLU A 174 4.74 1.11 14.56
CA GLU A 174 3.38 1.53 14.17
C GLU A 174 2.29 0.94 15.07
N GLU A 175 2.47 -0.28 15.60
CA GLU A 175 1.53 -0.89 16.54
C GLU A 175 1.61 -0.27 17.94
N GLY A 176 2.83 0.03 18.42
CA GLY A 176 3.07 0.52 19.77
C GLY A 176 2.74 2.00 20.01
N GLY A 177 2.49 2.78 18.98
CA GLY A 177 2.21 4.22 19.06
C GLY A 177 0.76 4.59 19.43
N ALA A 178 -0.03 3.65 19.96
CA ALA A 178 -1.38 3.87 20.46
C ALA A 178 -1.40 3.80 22.00
N VAL A 179 -0.77 4.79 22.65
CA VAL A 179 -0.99 5.13 24.06
C VAL A 179 -1.28 6.61 24.15
#